data_476560cbd293f6264ebee63b47275b8d
#
_entry.id   476560cbd293f6264ebee63b47275b8d
#
_cell.length_a   1.000
_cell.length_b   1.000
_cell.length_c   1.000
_cell.angle_alpha   90.00
_cell.angle_beta   90.00
_cell.angle_gamma   90.00
#
_symmetry.space_group_name_H-M   'P 1'
#
loop_
_entity.id
_entity.type
_entity.pdbx_description
1 polymer ?
#
loop_
_entity_poly.entity_id
_entity_poly.type
_entity_poly.pdbx_seq_one_letter_code
_entity_poly.pdbx_strand_id
1 'polypeptide(L)'
;MAQQKYLLDTCICVYWLRDKFGVKDCINAVGMENCFISEITVAELKYGREYGRIKGGSRYKDQRLDDFFDAINIIPVSPFFDFYAEEKARLAIAGTPTGDFDLLIGCTAVAKKMVMVTQNIKDFENIKDICLENWVKT
;
A
#
# COMPACT_ATOMS: atom_id res chain seq x y z
N MET A 1 -20.89 8.68 -12.30
CA MET A 1 -20.47 8.09 -11.01
C MET A 1 -18.94 8.05 -10.93
N ALA A 2 -18.41 8.33 -9.77
CA ALA A 2 -16.98 8.27 -9.59
C ALA A 2 -16.50 6.82 -9.65
N GLN A 3 -15.37 6.58 -10.30
CA GLN A 3 -14.70 5.28 -10.31
C GLN A 3 -14.20 4.95 -8.91
N GLN A 4 -14.25 3.67 -8.53
CA GLN A 4 -13.62 3.20 -7.30
C GLN A 4 -12.11 3.38 -7.39
N LYS A 5 -11.53 3.93 -6.35
CA LYS A 5 -10.08 4.11 -6.24
C LYS A 5 -9.49 3.13 -5.22
N TYR A 6 -8.25 2.73 -5.47
CA TYR A 6 -7.59 1.68 -4.72
C TYR A 6 -6.24 2.16 -4.22
N LEU A 7 -5.98 1.96 -2.93
CA LEU A 7 -4.66 2.20 -2.34
C LEU A 7 -3.95 0.86 -2.21
N LEU A 8 -2.82 0.71 -2.88
CA LEU A 8 -2.07 -0.55 -2.91
C LEU A 8 -1.08 -0.60 -1.75
N ASP A 9 -1.15 -1.68 -0.95
CA ASP A 9 -0.15 -1.95 0.05
C ASP A 9 1.19 -2.31 -0.61
N THR A 10 2.27 -2.17 0.12
CA THR A 10 3.63 -2.41 -0.39
C THR A 10 3.80 -3.82 -0.96
N CYS A 11 3.23 -4.85 -0.30
CA CYS A 11 3.33 -6.23 -0.81
C CYS A 11 2.70 -6.38 -2.20
N ILE A 12 1.61 -5.69 -2.47
CA ILE A 12 0.94 -5.73 -3.78
C ILE A 12 1.85 -5.11 -4.84
N CYS A 13 2.51 -4.00 -4.52
CA CYS A 13 3.45 -3.35 -5.43
C CYS A 13 4.63 -4.26 -5.76
N VAL A 14 5.17 -4.98 -4.77
CA VAL A 14 6.26 -5.94 -4.98
C VAL A 14 5.82 -7.05 -5.94
N TYR A 15 4.60 -7.58 -5.75
CA TYR A 15 4.08 -8.63 -6.64
C TYR A 15 3.87 -8.12 -8.06
N TRP A 16 3.40 -6.88 -8.23
CA TRP A 16 3.31 -6.27 -9.55
C TRP A 16 4.68 -6.17 -10.21
N LEU A 17 5.68 -5.67 -9.45
CA LEU A 17 7.05 -5.51 -9.95
C LEU A 17 7.70 -6.84 -10.32
N ARG A 18 7.28 -7.93 -9.67
CA ARG A 18 7.82 -9.28 -9.89
C ARG A 18 6.95 -10.14 -10.81
N ASP A 19 5.89 -9.60 -11.37
CA ASP A 19 4.91 -10.33 -12.20
C ASP A 19 4.36 -11.58 -11.50
N LYS A 20 3.96 -11.44 -10.23
CA LYS A 20 3.48 -12.58 -9.44
C LYS A 20 2.01 -12.47 -9.07
N PHE A 21 1.38 -13.62 -8.92
CA PHE A 21 0.07 -13.84 -8.29
C PHE A 21 -1.09 -13.13 -8.98
N GLY A 22 -0.95 -12.78 -10.27
CA GLY A 22 -2.03 -12.17 -11.04
C GLY A 22 -2.34 -10.71 -10.68
N VAL A 23 -1.50 -10.07 -9.88
CA VAL A 23 -1.71 -8.68 -9.44
C VAL A 23 -1.74 -7.73 -10.64
N LYS A 24 -0.85 -7.95 -11.62
CA LYS A 24 -0.80 -7.11 -12.82
C LYS A 24 -2.13 -7.11 -13.57
N ASP A 25 -2.78 -8.27 -13.69
CA ASP A 25 -4.08 -8.39 -14.36
C ASP A 25 -5.15 -7.61 -13.59
N CYS A 26 -5.15 -7.65 -12.27
CA CYS A 26 -6.10 -6.90 -11.46
C CYS A 26 -5.91 -5.38 -11.65
N ILE A 27 -4.66 -4.91 -11.65
CA ILE A 27 -4.35 -3.49 -11.86
C ILE A 27 -4.82 -3.07 -13.27
N ASN A 28 -4.55 -3.89 -14.28
CA ASN A 28 -4.98 -3.59 -15.65
C ASN A 28 -6.51 -3.56 -15.76
N ALA A 29 -7.21 -4.44 -15.04
CA ALA A 29 -8.67 -4.50 -15.05
C ALA A 29 -9.33 -3.25 -14.45
N VAL A 30 -8.78 -2.71 -13.35
CA VAL A 30 -9.33 -1.50 -12.73
C VAL A 30 -8.76 -0.22 -13.32
N GLY A 31 -7.60 -0.28 -13.97
CA GLY A 31 -6.89 0.87 -14.55
C GLY A 31 -5.86 1.44 -13.59
N MET A 32 -4.63 1.64 -14.09
CA MET A 32 -3.54 2.22 -13.29
C MET A 32 -3.91 3.60 -12.74
N GLU A 33 -4.71 4.37 -13.49
CA GLU A 33 -5.17 5.70 -13.09
C GLU A 33 -6.05 5.69 -11.83
N ASN A 34 -6.63 4.53 -11.50
CA ASN A 34 -7.45 4.33 -10.30
C ASN A 34 -6.65 3.72 -9.14
N CYS A 35 -5.35 3.50 -9.32
CA CYS A 35 -4.46 2.90 -8.33
C CYS A 35 -3.52 3.96 -7.75
N PHE A 36 -3.35 3.90 -6.44
CA PHE A 36 -2.58 4.87 -5.66
C PHE A 36 -1.68 4.15 -4.68
N ILE A 37 -0.58 4.78 -4.30
CA ILE A 37 0.26 4.32 -3.19
C ILE A 37 0.55 5.49 -2.24
N SER A 38 0.79 5.16 -0.97
CA SER A 38 1.23 6.11 0.02
C SER A 38 2.72 6.44 -0.15
N GLU A 39 3.14 7.63 0.26
CA GLU A 39 4.56 7.95 0.40
C GLU A 39 5.31 6.95 1.29
N ILE A 40 4.63 6.36 2.27
CA ILE A 40 5.22 5.30 3.11
C ILE A 40 5.61 4.11 2.25
N THR A 41 4.74 3.71 1.32
CA THR A 41 5.04 2.63 0.37
C THR A 41 6.24 2.97 -0.51
N VAL A 42 6.36 4.23 -0.94
CA VAL A 42 7.55 4.68 -1.69
C VAL A 42 8.81 4.43 -0.87
N ALA A 43 8.82 4.83 0.40
CA ALA A 43 9.96 4.62 1.30
C ALA A 43 10.29 3.13 1.45
N GLU A 44 9.28 2.29 1.64
CA GLU A 44 9.47 0.85 1.80
C GLU A 44 10.03 0.19 0.53
N LEU A 45 9.54 0.60 -0.63
CA LEU A 45 10.03 0.07 -1.91
C LEU A 45 11.47 0.50 -2.18
N LYS A 46 11.83 1.74 -1.85
CA LYS A 46 13.20 2.22 -1.97
C LYS A 46 14.15 1.47 -1.02
N TYR A 47 13.69 1.21 0.20
CA TYR A 47 14.46 0.38 1.12
C TYR A 47 14.69 -1.03 0.56
N GLY A 48 13.64 -1.64 0.01
CA GLY A 48 13.76 -2.98 -0.58
C GLY A 48 14.76 -3.03 -1.73
N ARG A 49 14.77 -2.00 -2.58
CA ARG A 49 15.73 -1.88 -3.68
C ARG A 49 17.16 -1.77 -3.15
N GLU A 50 17.38 -0.93 -2.16
CA GLU A 50 18.71 -0.73 -1.58
C GLU A 50 19.21 -1.98 -0.87
N TYR A 51 18.33 -2.64 -0.11
CA TYR A 51 18.66 -3.89 0.55
C TYR A 51 19.09 -4.96 -0.47
N GLY A 52 18.32 -5.10 -1.54
CA GLY A 52 18.64 -6.07 -2.60
C GLY A 52 19.97 -5.76 -3.29
N ARG A 53 20.26 -4.49 -3.52
CA ARG A 53 21.52 -4.07 -4.13
C ARG A 53 22.72 -4.43 -3.25
N ILE A 54 22.63 -4.15 -1.95
CA ILE A 54 23.71 -4.43 -0.98
C ILE A 54 23.95 -5.94 -0.85
N LYS A 55 22.87 -6.72 -0.83
CA LYS A 55 22.95 -8.18 -0.72
C LYS A 55 23.40 -8.88 -2.01
N GLY A 56 23.56 -8.14 -3.10
CA GLY A 56 24.02 -8.67 -4.37
C GLY A 56 22.97 -9.33 -5.23
N GLY A 57 21.69 -9.17 -4.87
CA GLY A 57 20.56 -9.67 -5.67
C GLY A 57 19.39 -8.71 -5.62
N SER A 58 19.01 -8.16 -6.77
CA SER A 58 17.84 -7.30 -6.86
C SER A 58 16.61 -8.16 -7.10
N ARG A 59 15.53 -7.92 -6.35
CA ARG A 59 14.24 -8.59 -6.54
C ARG A 59 13.54 -8.12 -7.82
N TYR A 60 13.89 -6.93 -8.29
CA TYR A 60 13.40 -6.33 -9.51
C TYR A 60 14.45 -5.33 -9.99
N LYS A 61 14.42 -4.98 -11.29
CA LYS A 61 15.38 -4.04 -11.87
C LYS A 61 15.08 -2.62 -11.37
N ASP A 62 16.14 -1.85 -11.11
CA ASP A 62 16.04 -0.46 -10.64
C ASP A 62 15.14 0.38 -11.56
N GLN A 63 15.32 0.25 -12.88
CA GLN A 63 14.52 1.02 -13.85
C GLN A 63 13.04 0.68 -13.75
N ARG A 64 12.69 -0.57 -13.46
CA ARG A 64 11.30 -0.98 -13.34
C ARG A 64 10.61 -0.29 -12.16
N LEU A 65 11.32 -0.12 -11.04
CA LEU A 65 10.80 0.62 -9.90
C LEU A 65 10.61 2.10 -10.23
N ASP A 66 11.59 2.72 -10.88
CA ASP A 66 11.48 4.11 -11.29
C ASP A 66 10.31 4.33 -12.26
N ASP A 67 10.13 3.42 -13.22
CA ASP A 67 8.99 3.47 -14.14
C ASP A 67 7.66 3.34 -13.40
N PHE A 68 7.62 2.47 -12.38
CA PHE A 68 6.43 2.32 -11.55
C PHE A 68 6.09 3.64 -10.82
N PHE A 69 7.08 4.28 -10.21
CA PHE A 69 6.85 5.55 -9.53
C PHE A 69 6.39 6.66 -10.48
N ASP A 70 6.83 6.64 -11.73
CA ASP A 70 6.40 7.61 -12.74
C ASP A 70 4.94 7.36 -13.18
N ALA A 71 4.48 6.12 -13.11
CA ALA A 71 3.16 5.74 -13.60
C ALA A 71 2.07 5.77 -12.51
N ILE A 72 2.41 5.47 -11.26
CA ILE A 72 1.44 5.35 -10.17
C ILE A 72 1.15 6.70 -9.51
N ASN A 73 -0.06 6.88 -9.01
CA ASN A 73 -0.42 8.06 -8.22
C ASN A 73 0.12 7.92 -6.80
N ILE A 74 0.85 8.91 -6.31
CA ILE A 74 1.45 8.88 -4.97
C ILE A 74 0.73 9.89 -4.08
N ILE A 75 0.29 9.44 -2.90
CA ILE A 75 -0.45 10.28 -1.93
C ILE A 75 0.50 10.66 -0.79
N PRO A 76 0.64 11.96 -0.49
CA PRO A 76 1.42 12.39 0.68
C PRO A 76 0.76 11.93 1.98
N VAL A 77 1.57 11.65 3.00
CA VAL A 77 1.09 11.06 4.25
C VAL A 77 0.76 12.12 5.31
N SER A 78 1.43 13.27 5.29
CA SER A 78 1.27 14.28 6.34
C SER A 78 -0.16 14.79 6.56
N PRO A 79 -1.03 14.92 5.53
CA PRO A 79 -2.40 15.36 5.77
C PRO A 79 -3.21 14.44 6.68
N PHE A 80 -2.76 13.20 6.91
CA PHE A 80 -3.50 12.19 7.67
C PHE A 80 -2.91 11.94 9.06
N PHE A 81 -1.98 12.76 9.52
CA PHE A 81 -1.31 12.56 10.81
C PHE A 81 -2.28 12.67 11.99
N ASP A 82 -3.23 13.59 11.96
CA ASP A 82 -4.20 13.72 13.04
C ASP A 82 -5.07 12.48 13.15
N PHE A 83 -5.57 11.97 12.03
CA PHE A 83 -6.36 10.75 12.01
C PHE A 83 -5.53 9.55 12.47
N TYR A 84 -4.28 9.45 12.02
CA TYR A 84 -3.34 8.43 12.48
C TYR A 84 -3.19 8.46 14.00
N ALA A 85 -2.98 9.64 14.58
CA ALA A 85 -2.79 9.79 16.03
C ALA A 85 -4.03 9.35 16.81
N GLU A 86 -5.21 9.74 16.35
CA GLU A 86 -6.48 9.35 16.97
C GLU A 86 -6.68 7.84 16.89
N GLU A 87 -6.46 7.26 15.73
CA GLU A 87 -6.67 5.83 15.52
C GLU A 87 -5.63 4.99 16.25
N LYS A 88 -4.38 5.44 16.29
CA LYS A 88 -3.33 4.76 17.07
C LYS A 88 -3.69 4.71 18.55
N ALA A 89 -4.16 5.82 19.11
CA ALA A 89 -4.58 5.87 20.49
C ALA A 89 -5.76 4.92 20.74
N ARG A 90 -6.76 4.92 19.85
CA ARG A 90 -7.94 4.05 19.99
C ARG A 90 -7.54 2.58 19.98
N LEU A 91 -6.68 2.17 19.03
CA LEU A 91 -6.24 0.78 18.89
C LEU A 91 -5.37 0.34 20.08
N ALA A 92 -4.51 1.22 20.58
CA ALA A 92 -3.69 0.93 21.76
C ALA A 92 -4.56 0.68 23.00
N ILE A 93 -5.55 1.53 23.22
CA ILE A 93 -6.49 1.40 24.35
C ILE A 93 -7.32 0.12 24.23
N ALA A 94 -7.72 -0.24 23.01
CA ALA A 94 -8.47 -1.47 22.73
C ALA A 94 -7.63 -2.74 22.83
N GLY A 95 -6.29 -2.61 22.95
CA GLY A 95 -5.40 -3.77 23.01
C GLY A 95 -5.15 -4.45 21.66
N THR A 96 -5.41 -3.76 20.55
CA THR A 96 -5.24 -4.27 19.19
C THR A 96 -4.35 -3.34 18.36
N PRO A 97 -3.08 -3.11 18.78
CA PRO A 97 -2.21 -2.18 18.07
C PRO A 97 -1.89 -2.67 16.65
N THR A 98 -1.73 -1.71 15.74
CA THR A 98 -1.29 -1.93 14.36
C THR A 98 0.09 -1.26 14.19
N GLY A 99 0.98 -1.86 13.44
CA GLY A 99 2.30 -1.28 13.17
C GLY A 99 2.18 0.11 12.54
N ASP A 100 3.12 1.00 12.84
CA ASP A 100 3.02 2.43 12.46
C ASP A 100 2.91 2.64 10.94
N PHE A 101 3.74 1.96 10.15
CA PHE A 101 3.68 2.11 8.70
C PHE A 101 2.35 1.62 8.14
N ASP A 102 1.89 0.46 8.59
CA ASP A 102 0.60 -0.08 8.18
C ASP A 102 -0.54 0.84 8.59
N LEU A 103 -0.46 1.40 9.80
CA LEU A 103 -1.48 2.32 10.28
C LEU A 103 -1.52 3.62 9.47
N LEU A 104 -0.37 4.17 9.12
CA LEU A 104 -0.30 5.37 8.27
C LEU A 104 -0.89 5.11 6.88
N ILE A 105 -0.58 3.96 6.29
CA ILE A 105 -1.14 3.56 5.00
C ILE A 105 -2.65 3.36 5.11
N GLY A 106 -3.10 2.60 6.10
CA GLY A 106 -4.52 2.30 6.30
C GLY A 106 -5.35 3.55 6.58
N CYS A 107 -4.85 4.46 7.42
CA CYS A 107 -5.53 5.73 7.70
C CYS A 107 -5.66 6.59 6.44
N THR A 108 -4.67 6.58 5.56
CA THR A 108 -4.75 7.26 4.27
C THR A 108 -5.90 6.69 3.44
N ALA A 109 -6.03 5.36 3.35
CA ALA A 109 -7.11 4.71 2.61
C ALA A 109 -8.48 5.11 3.14
N VAL A 110 -8.66 5.08 4.46
CA VAL A 110 -9.94 5.45 5.09
C VAL A 110 -10.27 6.92 4.83
N ALA A 111 -9.32 7.82 5.06
CA ALA A 111 -9.54 9.25 4.91
C ALA A 111 -9.85 9.64 3.45
N LYS A 112 -9.25 8.95 2.49
CA LYS A 112 -9.49 9.19 1.06
C LYS A 112 -10.64 8.35 0.51
N LYS A 113 -11.29 7.53 1.33
CA LYS A 113 -12.41 6.65 0.93
C LYS A 113 -12.02 5.70 -0.20
N MET A 114 -10.83 5.14 -0.12
CA MET A 114 -10.32 4.16 -1.07
C MET A 114 -10.42 2.76 -0.51
N VAL A 115 -10.58 1.78 -1.39
CA VAL A 115 -10.37 0.38 -1.02
C VAL A 115 -8.88 0.15 -0.88
N MET A 116 -8.46 -0.41 0.25
CA MET A 116 -7.07 -0.80 0.45
C MET A 116 -6.85 -2.22 -0.04
N VAL A 117 -5.87 -2.41 -0.91
CA VAL A 117 -5.54 -3.71 -1.48
C VAL A 117 -4.31 -4.26 -0.78
N THR A 118 -4.46 -5.40 -0.10
CA THR A 118 -3.38 -6.04 0.65
C THR A 118 -3.58 -7.54 0.71
N GLN A 119 -2.48 -8.28 0.83
CA GLN A 119 -2.53 -9.70 1.16
C GLN A 119 -2.67 -9.90 2.69
N ASN A 120 -2.24 -8.93 3.47
CA ASN A 120 -2.16 -9.03 4.93
C ASN A 120 -3.41 -8.43 5.60
N ILE A 121 -4.57 -8.98 5.30
CA ILE A 121 -5.88 -8.48 5.78
C ILE A 121 -5.88 -8.29 7.30
N LYS A 122 -5.31 -9.25 8.05
CA LYS A 122 -5.30 -9.22 9.51
C LYS A 122 -4.54 -8.02 10.09
N ASP A 123 -3.55 -7.50 9.36
CA ASP A 123 -2.76 -6.37 9.84
C ASP A 123 -3.53 -5.05 9.79
N PHE A 124 -4.63 -4.99 9.02
CA PHE A 124 -5.40 -3.77 8.79
C PHE A 124 -6.83 -3.82 9.28
N GLU A 125 -7.37 -5.00 9.57
CA GLU A 125 -8.82 -5.19 9.79
C GLU A 125 -9.36 -4.44 11.01
N ASN A 126 -8.50 -4.09 11.98
CA ASN A 126 -8.92 -3.38 13.18
C ASN A 126 -9.01 -1.86 12.99
N ILE A 127 -8.56 -1.34 11.86
CA ILE A 127 -8.66 0.09 11.54
C ILE A 127 -10.12 0.41 11.22
N LYS A 128 -10.66 1.44 11.90
CA LYS A 128 -12.07 1.80 11.78
C LYS A 128 -12.42 2.21 10.34
N ASP A 129 -13.51 1.66 9.83
CA ASP A 129 -14.08 1.97 8.50
C ASP A 129 -13.21 1.55 7.33
N ILE A 130 -12.19 0.73 7.54
CA ILE A 130 -11.33 0.30 6.44
C ILE A 130 -12.06 -0.69 5.52
N CYS A 131 -11.90 -0.50 4.21
CA CYS A 131 -12.39 -1.43 3.19
C CYS A 131 -11.18 -2.14 2.59
N LEU A 132 -11.18 -3.47 2.63
CA LEU A 132 -10.03 -4.28 2.25
C LEU A 132 -10.37 -5.24 1.10
N GLU A 133 -9.44 -5.41 0.17
CA GLU A 133 -9.48 -6.43 -0.86
C GLU A 133 -8.13 -7.12 -0.97
N ASN A 134 -8.14 -8.41 -1.28
CA ASN A 134 -6.92 -9.16 -1.56
C ASN A 134 -6.92 -9.56 -3.05
N TRP A 135 -5.95 -9.06 -3.81
CA TRP A 135 -5.81 -9.36 -5.24
C TRP A 135 -4.82 -10.50 -5.53
N VAL A 136 -4.24 -11.09 -4.48
CA VAL A 136 -3.26 -12.14 -4.66
C VAL A 136 -3.96 -13.45 -5.04
N LYS A 137 -3.62 -13.98 -6.19
CA LYS A 137 -4.13 -15.28 -6.68
C LYS A 137 -3.10 -16.36 -6.39
N THR A 138 -3.50 -17.33 -5.61
CA THR A 138 -2.62 -18.46 -5.23
C THR A 138 -2.99 -19.73 -5.97
#